data_7d7c7cd447e83780dd6fb3998d256076
#
_entry.id   7d7c7cd447e83780dd6fb3998d256076
#
_cell.length_a   1.000
_cell.length_b   1.000
_cell.length_c   1.000
_cell.angle_alpha   90.00
_cell.angle_beta   90.00
_cell.angle_gamma   90.00
#
_symmetry.space_group_name_H-M   'P 1'
#
loop_
_entity.id
_entity.type
_entity.pdbx_description
1 polymer ?
#
loop_
_entity_poly.entity_id
_entity_poly.type
_entity_poly.pdbx_seq_one_letter_code
_entity_poly.pdbx_strand_id
1 'polypeptide(L)'
;YNTDKWEPVYQNMGKKSVETAKASYEEALRKYGTDQRKEITGDNPMDINDSNYGNNILLTSDAATNIMKAGIIAAKRDNKIGSDGIADQAEIMTLRICTGEGEPYLKDMALAIHYAVSHGADVIVLPEQNMLYPEEQKQWIIHELKEAEKKGAIVIVPAWNTSIDMDKVEFFPNRKMSKDKELTNLMIVASSDKKGNPVMDTNYGSNTLDIYAPGTDIYSAYM
;
A
#
# COMPACT_ATOMS: atom_id res chain seq x y z
N TYR A 1 -15.78 -13.01 -10.67
CA TYR A 1 -14.71 -13.40 -9.75
C TYR A 1 -14.17 -14.78 -10.17
N ASN A 2 -12.88 -14.89 -10.47
CA ASN A 2 -12.25 -16.16 -10.83
C ASN A 2 -12.00 -16.96 -9.57
N THR A 3 -12.83 -17.95 -9.31
CA THR A 3 -12.78 -18.80 -8.12
C THR A 3 -11.47 -19.59 -8.02
N ASP A 4 -10.81 -19.87 -9.13
CA ASP A 4 -9.56 -20.66 -9.17
C ASP A 4 -8.38 -19.95 -8.50
N LYS A 5 -8.42 -18.64 -8.38
CA LYS A 5 -7.40 -17.84 -7.67
C LYS A 5 -7.49 -17.96 -6.14
N TRP A 6 -8.64 -18.40 -5.62
CA TRP A 6 -8.85 -18.51 -4.18
C TRP A 6 -8.33 -19.80 -3.57
N GLU A 7 -8.16 -20.85 -4.35
CA GLU A 7 -7.73 -22.14 -3.83
C GLU A 7 -6.38 -22.10 -3.09
N PRO A 8 -5.33 -21.43 -3.60
CA PRO A 8 -4.09 -21.24 -2.85
C PRO A 8 -4.29 -20.46 -1.54
N VAL A 9 -5.18 -19.46 -1.54
CA VAL A 9 -5.51 -18.70 -0.34
C VAL A 9 -6.22 -19.58 0.68
N TYR A 10 -7.19 -20.40 0.25
CA TYR A 10 -7.89 -21.37 1.11
C TYR A 10 -6.92 -22.34 1.79
N GLN A 11 -5.92 -22.81 1.08
CA GLN A 11 -4.94 -23.73 1.62
C GLN A 11 -4.06 -23.13 2.72
N ASN A 12 -3.75 -21.82 2.62
CA ASN A 12 -2.86 -21.15 3.56
C ASN A 12 -3.59 -20.51 4.76
N MET A 13 -4.74 -19.89 4.54
CA MET A 13 -5.48 -19.19 5.60
C MET A 13 -6.53 -20.06 6.31
N GLY A 14 -6.88 -21.19 5.73
CA GLY A 14 -8.04 -21.97 6.12
C GLY A 14 -9.35 -21.38 5.57
N LYS A 15 -10.25 -22.25 5.20
CA LYS A 15 -11.51 -21.92 4.50
C LYS A 15 -12.32 -20.81 5.20
N LYS A 16 -12.48 -20.90 6.53
CA LYS A 16 -13.26 -19.94 7.31
C LYS A 16 -12.67 -18.54 7.28
N SER A 17 -11.34 -18.42 7.36
CA SER A 17 -10.66 -17.12 7.31
C SER A 17 -10.78 -16.46 5.95
N VAL A 18 -10.71 -17.24 4.87
CA VAL A 18 -10.90 -16.75 3.50
C VAL A 18 -12.35 -16.34 3.26
N GLU A 19 -13.32 -17.11 3.74
CA GLU A 19 -14.75 -16.76 3.64
C GLU A 19 -15.04 -15.46 4.40
N THR A 20 -14.43 -15.25 5.57
CA THR A 20 -14.55 -14.02 6.34
C THR A 20 -13.91 -12.84 5.59
N ALA A 21 -12.69 -12.99 5.08
CA ALA A 21 -12.01 -11.97 4.30
C ALA A 21 -12.80 -11.60 3.02
N LYS A 22 -13.32 -12.62 2.33
CA LYS A 22 -14.18 -12.43 1.16
C LYS A 22 -15.47 -11.69 1.49
N ALA A 23 -16.16 -12.07 2.57
CA ALA A 23 -17.38 -11.40 3.01
C ALA A 23 -17.11 -9.95 3.41
N SER A 24 -16.02 -9.67 4.11
CA SER A 24 -15.60 -8.32 4.49
C SER A 24 -15.28 -7.47 3.24
N TYR A 25 -14.62 -8.06 2.25
CA TYR A 25 -14.34 -7.39 0.99
C TYR A 25 -15.60 -7.12 0.18
N GLU A 26 -16.52 -8.09 0.08
CA GLU A 26 -17.82 -7.90 -0.59
C GLU A 26 -18.70 -6.87 0.13
N GLU A 27 -18.60 -6.81 1.46
CA GLU A 27 -19.28 -5.77 2.24
C GLU A 27 -18.61 -4.41 2.04
N ALA A 28 -17.29 -4.34 2.00
CA ALA A 28 -16.56 -3.15 1.66
C ALA A 28 -16.94 -2.67 0.26
N LEU A 29 -16.91 -3.53 -0.75
CA LEU A 29 -17.37 -3.19 -2.11
C LEU A 29 -18.83 -2.70 -2.13
N ARG A 30 -19.72 -3.28 -1.32
CA ARG A 30 -21.10 -2.80 -1.17
C ARG A 30 -21.18 -1.45 -0.48
N LYS A 31 -20.44 -1.26 0.60
CA LYS A 31 -20.36 0.02 1.31
C LYS A 31 -19.78 1.13 0.44
N TYR A 32 -18.74 0.81 -0.34
CA TYR A 32 -18.04 1.78 -1.19
C TYR A 32 -18.58 1.84 -2.62
N GLY A 33 -19.31 0.82 -3.06
CA GLY A 33 -20.05 0.81 -4.34
C GLY A 33 -21.37 1.58 -4.30
N THR A 34 -21.88 1.90 -3.11
CA THR A 34 -23.03 2.77 -2.91
C THR A 34 -22.55 4.15 -2.42
N ASP A 35 -22.34 5.02 -3.33
CA ASP A 35 -22.57 6.46 -3.35
C ASP A 35 -21.93 7.42 -2.33
N GLN A 36 -21.53 7.02 -1.13
CA GLN A 36 -20.95 7.97 -0.18
C GLN A 36 -19.67 8.62 -0.72
N ARG A 37 -18.84 7.87 -1.43
CA ARG A 37 -17.63 8.40 -2.03
C ARG A 37 -17.95 9.30 -3.23
N LYS A 38 -18.86 8.87 -4.09
CA LYS A 38 -19.32 9.67 -5.22
C LYS A 38 -19.99 10.97 -4.76
N GLU A 39 -20.69 10.95 -3.62
CA GLU A 39 -21.23 12.15 -2.98
C GLU A 39 -20.13 13.08 -2.45
N ILE A 40 -19.03 12.52 -1.94
CA ILE A 40 -17.91 13.30 -1.37
C ILE A 40 -16.95 13.79 -2.46
N THR A 41 -16.55 12.92 -3.37
CA THR A 41 -15.52 13.21 -4.37
C THR A 41 -16.10 13.57 -5.73
N GLY A 42 -17.33 13.14 -6.02
CA GLY A 42 -18.03 13.38 -7.28
C GLY A 42 -17.53 12.55 -8.47
N ASP A 43 -16.52 11.70 -8.26
CA ASP A 43 -15.87 10.93 -9.31
C ASP A 43 -16.49 9.54 -9.56
N ASN A 44 -16.15 8.96 -10.70
CA ASN A 44 -16.41 7.56 -11.01
C ASN A 44 -15.17 6.70 -10.68
N PRO A 45 -15.18 5.89 -9.60
CA PRO A 45 -14.04 5.08 -9.20
C PRO A 45 -13.68 3.96 -10.19
N MET A 46 -14.53 3.69 -11.17
CA MET A 46 -14.32 2.67 -12.21
C MET A 46 -13.77 3.26 -13.52
N ASP A 47 -13.55 4.57 -13.59
CA ASP A 47 -13.01 5.25 -14.77
C ASP A 47 -11.72 6.00 -14.42
N ILE A 48 -10.58 5.50 -14.89
CA ILE A 48 -9.27 6.11 -14.66
C ILE A 48 -9.13 7.50 -15.30
N ASN A 49 -9.91 7.80 -16.33
CA ASN A 49 -9.86 9.08 -17.02
C ASN A 49 -10.63 10.19 -16.29
N ASP A 50 -11.56 9.81 -15.41
CA ASP A 50 -12.23 10.74 -14.52
C ASP A 50 -11.32 11.10 -13.34
N SER A 51 -10.36 12.00 -13.60
CA SER A 51 -9.26 12.33 -12.67
C SER A 51 -9.37 13.72 -12.03
N ASN A 52 -10.37 14.52 -12.39
CA ASN A 52 -10.51 15.88 -11.90
C ASN A 52 -11.41 15.95 -10.65
N TYR A 53 -10.92 15.42 -9.54
CA TYR A 53 -11.63 15.38 -8.27
C TYR A 53 -10.65 15.46 -7.08
N GLY A 54 -11.21 15.43 -5.86
CA GLY A 54 -10.45 15.50 -4.63
C GLY A 54 -10.30 16.94 -4.11
N ASN A 55 -9.51 17.07 -3.06
CA ASN A 55 -9.24 18.34 -2.39
C ASN A 55 -7.90 18.30 -1.65
N ASN A 56 -7.50 19.41 -1.06
CA ASN A 56 -6.26 19.56 -0.31
C ASN A 56 -6.42 19.35 1.22
N ILE A 57 -7.50 18.76 1.67
CA ILE A 57 -7.70 18.40 3.07
C ILE A 57 -6.97 17.10 3.36
N LEU A 58 -5.80 17.18 4.01
CA LEU A 58 -4.96 16.02 4.32
C LEU A 58 -5.22 15.46 5.72
N LEU A 59 -5.72 16.28 6.64
CA LEU A 59 -5.98 15.87 8.01
C LEU A 59 -7.34 15.18 8.10
N THR A 60 -7.31 13.90 8.45
CA THR A 60 -8.50 13.07 8.68
C THR A 60 -8.36 12.34 10.01
N SER A 61 -9.44 11.71 10.51
CA SER A 61 -9.41 10.89 11.71
C SER A 61 -8.34 9.80 11.69
N ASP A 62 -7.99 9.31 10.50
CA ASP A 62 -7.04 8.20 10.28
C ASP A 62 -5.63 8.67 9.92
N ALA A 63 -5.37 9.96 10.01
CA ALA A 63 -4.07 10.53 9.65
C ALA A 63 -2.91 10.05 10.55
N ALA A 64 -3.20 9.54 11.75
CA ALA A 64 -2.21 9.12 12.74
C ALA A 64 -1.14 8.17 12.16
N THR A 65 -1.55 7.13 11.44
CA THR A 65 -0.61 6.16 10.83
C THR A 65 0.33 6.82 9.84
N ASN A 66 -0.16 7.75 9.03
CA ASN A 66 0.66 8.46 8.05
C ASN A 66 1.59 9.48 8.71
N ILE A 67 1.13 10.13 9.78
CA ILE A 67 1.97 11.00 10.61
C ILE A 67 3.11 10.20 11.25
N MET A 68 2.82 9.00 11.77
CA MET A 68 3.86 8.10 12.30
C MET A 68 4.89 7.74 11.23
N LYS A 69 4.46 7.35 10.02
CA LYS A 69 5.37 7.04 8.90
C LYS A 69 6.22 8.25 8.51
N ALA A 70 5.61 9.42 8.35
CA ALA A 70 6.32 10.65 8.04
C ALA A 70 7.32 11.03 9.15
N GLY A 71 6.95 10.84 10.41
CA GLY A 71 7.84 11.07 11.56
C GLY A 71 9.07 10.15 11.56
N ILE A 72 8.88 8.85 11.28
CA ILE A 72 10.01 7.90 11.15
C ILE A 72 10.96 8.35 10.03
N ILE A 73 10.42 8.81 8.91
CA ILE A 73 11.24 9.22 7.75
C ILE A 73 11.96 10.54 8.02
N ALA A 74 11.23 11.61 8.37
CA ALA A 74 11.72 12.96 8.25
C ALA A 74 11.37 13.89 9.42
N ALA A 75 11.09 13.35 10.63
CA ALA A 75 10.93 14.23 11.79
C ALA A 75 12.20 15.07 12.02
N LYS A 76 11.98 16.35 12.33
CA LYS A 76 13.07 17.30 12.53
C LYS A 76 13.96 16.86 13.69
N ARG A 77 15.26 16.72 13.40
CA ARG A 77 16.28 16.29 14.37
C ARG A 77 16.70 17.44 15.28
N ASP A 78 17.30 17.08 16.42
CA ASP A 78 17.96 17.99 17.37
C ASP A 78 17.07 19.11 17.94
N ASN A 79 15.74 18.96 17.87
CA ASN A 79 14.79 19.95 18.37
C ASN A 79 14.32 19.67 19.83
N LYS A 80 14.76 18.54 20.41
CA LYS A 80 14.37 18.05 21.75
C LYS A 80 12.87 17.74 21.89
N ILE A 81 12.18 17.48 20.78
CA ILE A 81 10.74 17.18 20.73
C ILE A 81 10.55 15.88 19.94
N GLY A 82 9.92 14.88 20.56
CA GLY A 82 9.55 13.66 19.89
C GLY A 82 10.72 12.78 19.45
N SER A 83 10.62 12.20 18.27
CA SER A 83 11.64 11.36 17.64
C SER A 83 12.42 12.12 16.57
N ASP A 84 13.63 11.68 16.30
CA ASP A 84 14.42 12.15 15.16
C ASP A 84 14.11 11.29 13.92
N GLY A 85 13.86 11.93 12.79
CA GLY A 85 13.69 11.25 11.51
C GLY A 85 15.00 10.61 11.01
N ILE A 86 14.89 9.52 10.27
CA ILE A 86 16.08 8.82 9.73
C ILE A 86 16.71 9.62 8.60
N ALA A 87 15.89 10.25 7.76
CA ALA A 87 16.28 11.02 6.58
C ALA A 87 15.90 12.50 6.78
N ASP A 88 16.67 13.23 7.56
CA ASP A 88 16.38 14.61 7.98
C ASP A 88 16.38 15.66 6.86
N GLN A 89 16.91 15.30 5.69
CA GLN A 89 16.91 16.12 4.48
C GLN A 89 15.77 15.74 3.51
N ALA A 90 14.95 14.72 3.85
CA ALA A 90 13.85 14.31 2.99
C ALA A 90 12.67 15.28 3.09
N GLU A 91 12.10 15.62 1.95
CA GLU A 91 10.82 16.32 1.85
C GLU A 91 9.69 15.31 1.71
N ILE A 92 8.59 15.54 2.42
CA ILE A 92 7.43 14.62 2.42
C ILE A 92 6.33 15.18 1.51
N MET A 93 5.98 14.41 0.49
CA MET A 93 4.80 14.63 -0.33
C MET A 93 3.68 13.71 0.17
N THR A 94 2.67 14.26 0.82
CA THR A 94 1.52 13.49 1.32
C THR A 94 0.41 13.45 0.28
N LEU A 95 0.03 12.24 -0.13
CA LEU A 95 -1.07 12.00 -1.07
C LEU A 95 -2.14 11.17 -0.38
N ARG A 96 -3.32 11.75 -0.17
CA ARG A 96 -4.45 11.07 0.45
C ARG A 96 -5.25 10.31 -0.61
N ILE A 97 -5.35 8.99 -0.46
CA ILE A 97 -6.01 8.08 -1.40
C ILE A 97 -7.27 7.40 -0.85
N CYS A 98 -7.65 7.71 0.38
CA CYS A 98 -8.89 7.20 0.97
C CYS A 98 -9.57 8.26 1.84
N THR A 99 -10.86 8.07 2.13
CA THR A 99 -11.74 9.04 2.79
C THR A 99 -12.12 8.64 4.21
N GLY A 100 -11.32 7.87 4.90
CA GLY A 100 -11.61 7.37 6.24
C GLY A 100 -11.47 5.84 6.31
N GLU A 101 -12.38 5.17 6.97
CA GLU A 101 -12.35 3.71 7.08
C GLU A 101 -12.55 3.06 5.71
N GLY A 102 -11.60 2.25 5.27
CA GLY A 102 -11.70 1.41 4.08
C GLY A 102 -10.45 1.37 3.23
N GLU A 103 -10.43 0.38 2.35
CA GLU A 103 -9.37 0.18 1.37
C GLU A 103 -9.37 1.28 0.32
N PRO A 104 -8.19 1.77 -0.09
CA PRO A 104 -8.11 2.73 -1.19
C PRO A 104 -8.56 2.09 -2.51
N TYR A 105 -9.23 2.85 -3.35
CA TYR A 105 -9.49 2.40 -4.71
C TYR A 105 -8.19 2.38 -5.53
N LEU A 106 -8.06 1.39 -6.41
CA LEU A 106 -6.89 1.30 -7.29
C LEU A 106 -6.76 2.52 -8.21
N LYS A 107 -7.86 3.14 -8.60
CA LYS A 107 -7.85 4.40 -9.33
C LYS A 107 -7.09 5.50 -8.57
N ASP A 108 -7.42 5.72 -7.30
CA ASP A 108 -6.76 6.77 -6.50
C ASP A 108 -5.30 6.45 -6.26
N MET A 109 -4.98 5.18 -6.03
CA MET A 109 -3.59 4.74 -5.87
C MET A 109 -2.80 4.97 -7.17
N ALA A 110 -3.38 4.63 -8.33
CA ALA A 110 -2.74 4.88 -9.64
C ALA A 110 -2.51 6.37 -9.88
N LEU A 111 -3.54 7.19 -9.67
CA LEU A 111 -3.43 8.65 -9.84
C LEU A 111 -2.45 9.28 -8.84
N ALA A 112 -2.37 8.77 -7.62
CA ALA A 112 -1.38 9.24 -6.65
C ALA A 112 0.06 8.87 -7.05
N ILE A 113 0.30 7.66 -7.55
CA ILE A 113 1.61 7.27 -8.10
C ILE A 113 1.96 8.16 -9.29
N HIS A 114 1.03 8.35 -10.21
CA HIS A 114 1.19 9.26 -11.35
C HIS A 114 1.59 10.67 -10.92
N TYR A 115 0.87 11.22 -9.93
CA TYR A 115 1.15 12.54 -9.39
C TYR A 115 2.54 12.60 -8.76
N ALA A 116 2.89 11.64 -7.91
CA ALA A 116 4.21 11.57 -7.27
C ALA A 116 5.35 11.54 -8.31
N VAL A 117 5.24 10.67 -9.31
CA VAL A 117 6.23 10.53 -10.39
C VAL A 117 6.35 11.81 -11.22
N SER A 118 5.23 12.42 -11.56
CA SER A 118 5.22 13.66 -12.37
C SER A 118 5.76 14.87 -11.61
N HIS A 119 5.73 14.84 -10.26
CA HIS A 119 6.28 15.90 -9.39
C HIS A 119 7.66 15.56 -8.81
N GLY A 120 8.32 14.55 -9.35
CA GLY A 120 9.73 14.26 -9.06
C GLY A 120 9.99 13.55 -7.73
N ALA A 121 9.04 12.74 -7.25
CA ALA A 121 9.28 11.92 -6.08
C ALA A 121 10.34 10.84 -6.38
N ASP A 122 11.39 10.77 -5.56
CA ASP A 122 12.45 9.76 -5.67
C ASP A 122 12.04 8.44 -5.04
N VAL A 123 11.23 8.49 -3.99
CA VAL A 123 10.74 7.32 -3.25
C VAL A 123 9.24 7.43 -3.02
N ILE A 124 8.50 6.39 -3.36
CA ILE A 124 7.05 6.29 -3.17
C ILE A 124 6.78 5.16 -2.17
N VAL A 125 6.10 5.46 -1.07
CA VAL A 125 5.70 4.47 -0.07
C VAL A 125 4.20 4.20 -0.23
N LEU A 126 3.86 3.00 -0.66
CA LEU A 126 2.47 2.55 -0.78
C LEU A 126 1.92 2.11 0.59
N PRO A 127 0.59 2.14 0.79
CA PRO A 127 0.00 1.80 2.08
C PRO A 127 0.22 0.33 2.46
N GLU A 128 -0.10 -0.58 1.57
CA GLU A 128 0.04 -2.03 1.77
C GLU A 128 -0.21 -2.82 0.48
N GLN A 129 0.05 -4.13 0.55
CA GLN A 129 -0.36 -5.10 -0.47
C GLN A 129 -1.74 -5.69 -0.14
N ASN A 130 -2.48 -6.12 -1.16
CA ASN A 130 -3.74 -6.83 -1.01
C ASN A 130 -3.84 -8.00 -2.01
N MET A 131 -4.66 -9.00 -1.69
CA MET A 131 -4.91 -10.16 -2.55
C MET A 131 -6.13 -9.97 -3.47
N LEU A 132 -7.00 -9.03 -3.16
CA LEU A 132 -8.39 -9.00 -3.63
C LEU A 132 -8.70 -7.92 -4.67
N TYR A 133 -7.70 -7.32 -5.25
CA TYR A 133 -7.92 -6.27 -6.23
C TYR A 133 -8.46 -6.81 -7.55
N PRO A 134 -9.43 -6.10 -8.19
CA PRO A 134 -9.95 -6.43 -9.52
C PRO A 134 -8.83 -6.46 -10.57
N GLU A 135 -8.78 -7.51 -11.37
CA GLU A 135 -7.69 -7.75 -12.32
C GLU A 135 -7.54 -6.65 -13.37
N GLU A 136 -8.68 -6.12 -13.84
CA GLU A 136 -8.71 -5.04 -14.83
C GLU A 136 -8.11 -3.74 -14.27
N GLN A 137 -8.38 -3.43 -13.01
CA GLN A 137 -7.87 -2.23 -12.35
C GLN A 137 -6.39 -2.34 -11.96
N LYS A 138 -5.86 -3.53 -11.75
CA LYS A 138 -4.43 -3.74 -11.50
C LYS A 138 -3.56 -3.15 -12.62
N GLN A 139 -4.07 -3.14 -13.86
CA GLN A 139 -3.33 -2.59 -15.00
C GLN A 139 -3.05 -1.09 -14.86
N TRP A 140 -3.87 -0.34 -14.17
CA TRP A 140 -3.63 1.08 -13.89
C TRP A 140 -2.39 1.25 -13.01
N ILE A 141 -2.32 0.47 -11.93
CA ILE A 141 -1.14 0.47 -11.04
C ILE A 141 0.12 -0.01 -11.77
N ILE A 142 0.02 -1.11 -12.53
CA ILE A 142 1.14 -1.65 -13.31
C ILE A 142 1.70 -0.61 -14.26
N HIS A 143 0.83 0.15 -14.92
CA HIS A 143 1.24 1.23 -15.81
C HIS A 143 2.06 2.29 -15.06
N GLU A 144 1.55 2.80 -13.96
CA GLU A 144 2.21 3.86 -13.19
C GLU A 144 3.51 3.39 -12.51
N LEU A 145 3.57 2.13 -12.08
CA LEU A 145 4.82 1.57 -11.54
C LEU A 145 5.91 1.41 -12.61
N LYS A 146 5.54 1.13 -13.85
CA LYS A 146 6.48 1.13 -14.98
C LYS A 146 6.95 2.55 -15.33
N GLU A 147 6.09 3.54 -15.23
CA GLU A 147 6.48 4.95 -15.42
C GLU A 147 7.41 5.40 -14.27
N ALA A 148 7.14 5.00 -13.03
CA ALA A 148 8.05 5.21 -11.90
C ALA A 148 9.43 4.57 -12.15
N GLU A 149 9.49 3.32 -12.65
CA GLU A 149 10.74 2.65 -13.03
C GLU A 149 11.52 3.45 -14.08
N LYS A 150 10.86 3.91 -15.13
CA LYS A 150 11.49 4.73 -16.19
C LYS A 150 12.06 6.04 -15.67
N LYS A 151 11.44 6.62 -14.65
CA LYS A 151 11.88 7.87 -14.02
C LYS A 151 12.92 7.65 -12.91
N GLY A 152 13.21 6.39 -12.57
CA GLY A 152 14.15 6.03 -11.53
C GLY A 152 13.62 6.13 -10.09
N ALA A 153 12.32 6.31 -9.93
CA ALA A 153 11.71 6.34 -8.60
C ALA A 153 11.63 4.93 -8.00
N ILE A 154 11.95 4.81 -6.72
CA ILE A 154 11.82 3.56 -5.96
C ILE A 154 10.44 3.48 -5.34
N VAL A 155 9.80 2.32 -5.43
CA VAL A 155 8.50 2.08 -4.81
C VAL A 155 8.65 1.07 -3.68
N ILE A 156 8.24 1.46 -2.47
CA ILE A 156 8.30 0.62 -1.27
C ILE A 156 6.90 0.20 -0.90
N VAL A 157 6.74 -1.11 -0.70
CA VAL A 157 5.46 -1.72 -0.33
C VAL A 157 5.67 -2.55 0.94
N PRO A 158 4.95 -2.28 2.03
CA PRO A 158 4.99 -3.15 3.19
C PRO A 158 4.32 -4.50 2.88
N ALA A 159 4.95 -5.60 3.27
CA ALA A 159 4.32 -6.91 3.29
C ALA A 159 3.18 -6.92 4.31
N TRP A 160 2.10 -7.62 4.01
CA TRP A 160 0.99 -7.74 4.94
C TRP A 160 1.35 -8.61 6.16
N ASN A 161 0.52 -8.55 7.22
CA ASN A 161 0.75 -9.25 8.49
C ASN A 161 -0.33 -10.32 8.71
N THR A 162 -0.23 -11.44 8.00
CA THR A 162 -1.16 -12.58 8.06
C THR A 162 -0.43 -13.92 8.13
N SER A 163 0.88 -13.91 8.36
CA SER A 163 1.74 -15.12 8.44
C SER A 163 1.67 -16.01 7.19
N ILE A 164 1.48 -15.39 6.01
CA ILE A 164 1.32 -16.10 4.74
C ILE A 164 2.64 -16.19 3.98
N ASP A 165 2.88 -17.33 3.36
CA ASP A 165 3.97 -17.55 2.41
C ASP A 165 3.63 -16.90 1.06
N MET A 166 4.24 -15.75 0.80
CA MET A 166 4.02 -14.95 -0.41
C MET A 166 4.62 -15.58 -1.68
N ASP A 167 5.43 -16.60 -1.54
CA ASP A 167 5.88 -17.38 -2.70
C ASP A 167 4.78 -18.33 -3.22
N LYS A 168 3.76 -18.60 -2.40
CA LYS A 168 2.62 -19.47 -2.74
C LYS A 168 1.33 -18.71 -3.03
N VAL A 169 1.21 -17.49 -2.49
CA VAL A 169 0.00 -16.68 -2.62
C VAL A 169 0.37 -15.33 -3.22
N GLU A 170 -0.32 -14.94 -4.28
CA GLU A 170 -0.07 -13.67 -4.94
C GLU A 170 -0.66 -12.51 -4.14
N PHE A 171 0.20 -11.60 -3.75
CA PHE A 171 -0.15 -10.28 -3.22
C PHE A 171 0.13 -9.21 -4.28
N PHE A 172 -0.67 -8.18 -4.31
CA PHE A 172 -0.52 -7.07 -5.25
C PHE A 172 -0.37 -5.73 -4.50
N PRO A 173 0.51 -4.82 -4.94
CA PRO A 173 1.46 -4.97 -6.05
C PRO A 173 2.65 -5.90 -5.69
N ASN A 174 3.26 -6.50 -6.69
CA ASN A 174 4.48 -7.30 -6.57
C ASN A 174 5.39 -7.08 -7.79
N ARG A 175 6.62 -7.61 -7.77
CA ARG A 175 7.57 -7.42 -8.88
C ARG A 175 7.17 -8.14 -10.16
N LYS A 176 6.50 -9.28 -10.06
CA LYS A 176 6.09 -10.13 -11.19
C LYS A 176 4.76 -9.69 -11.81
N MET A 177 4.61 -8.40 -12.09
CA MET A 177 3.35 -7.83 -12.55
C MET A 177 3.07 -7.97 -14.03
N SER A 178 4.00 -8.47 -14.83
CA SER A 178 3.79 -8.81 -16.23
C SER A 178 4.46 -10.12 -16.58
N LYS A 179 3.94 -10.82 -17.61
CA LYS A 179 4.47 -12.12 -18.04
C LYS A 179 5.95 -12.06 -18.51
N ASP A 180 6.45 -10.89 -18.86
CA ASP A 180 7.70 -10.75 -19.62
C ASP A 180 8.82 -9.99 -18.87
N LYS A 181 8.53 -9.30 -17.77
CA LYS A 181 9.53 -8.52 -17.03
C LYS A 181 9.16 -8.29 -15.58
N GLU A 182 10.13 -8.47 -14.68
CA GLU A 182 10.02 -8.02 -13.29
C GLU A 182 10.34 -6.53 -13.19
N LEU A 183 9.62 -5.82 -12.31
CA LEU A 183 9.96 -4.45 -11.92
C LEU A 183 11.22 -4.48 -11.05
N THR A 184 12.17 -3.63 -11.35
CA THR A 184 13.44 -3.52 -10.61
C THR A 184 13.42 -2.46 -9.54
N ASN A 185 12.42 -1.59 -9.55
CA ASN A 185 12.26 -0.45 -8.66
C ASN A 185 11.26 -0.67 -7.52
N LEU A 186 10.63 -1.86 -7.43
CA LEU A 186 9.68 -2.17 -6.37
C LEU A 186 10.35 -3.04 -5.31
N MET A 187 10.25 -2.59 -4.06
CA MET A 187 10.82 -3.26 -2.88
C MET A 187 9.71 -3.64 -1.91
N ILE A 188 9.63 -4.92 -1.55
CA ILE A 188 8.68 -5.45 -0.58
C ILE A 188 9.39 -5.63 0.76
N VAL A 189 8.86 -4.97 1.79
CA VAL A 189 9.47 -4.87 3.11
C VAL A 189 8.59 -5.52 4.16
N ALA A 190 9.12 -6.50 4.89
CA ALA A 190 8.46 -7.15 6.03
C ALA A 190 9.02 -6.65 7.37
N SER A 191 8.34 -7.00 8.44
CA SER A 191 8.65 -6.55 9.80
C SER A 191 9.62 -7.48 10.51
N SER A 192 10.63 -6.91 11.18
CA SER A 192 11.53 -7.62 12.10
C SER A 192 11.50 -7.05 13.52
N ASP A 193 11.90 -7.86 14.48
CA ASP A 193 12.17 -7.44 15.83
C ASP A 193 13.53 -6.72 15.94
N LYS A 194 13.88 -6.23 17.13
CA LYS A 194 15.15 -5.56 17.42
C LYS A 194 16.41 -6.45 17.24
N LYS A 195 16.21 -7.77 17.15
CA LYS A 195 17.31 -8.74 16.94
C LYS A 195 17.44 -9.14 15.48
N GLY A 196 16.58 -8.61 14.60
CA GLY A 196 16.53 -8.95 13.19
C GLY A 196 15.74 -10.21 12.87
N ASN A 197 15.00 -10.79 13.83
CA ASN A 197 14.13 -11.91 13.54
C ASN A 197 12.80 -11.44 12.94
N PRO A 198 12.20 -12.16 11.99
CA PRO A 198 10.87 -11.87 11.50
C PRO A 198 9.84 -11.80 12.64
N VAL A 199 8.95 -10.84 12.60
CA VAL A 199 7.81 -10.77 13.52
C VAL A 199 6.84 -11.90 13.19
N MET A 200 6.21 -12.49 14.21
CA MET A 200 5.44 -13.74 14.09
C MET A 200 4.27 -13.66 13.09
N ASP A 201 3.66 -12.51 12.96
CA ASP A 201 2.50 -12.29 12.07
C ASP A 201 2.88 -11.70 10.70
N THR A 202 4.13 -11.30 10.48
CA THR A 202 4.55 -10.76 9.18
C THR A 202 4.50 -11.83 8.09
N ASN A 203 4.11 -11.43 6.88
CA ASN A 203 4.21 -12.31 5.72
C ASN A 203 5.67 -12.58 5.37
N TYR A 204 5.93 -13.69 4.72
CA TYR A 204 7.27 -14.14 4.38
C TYR A 204 7.33 -14.75 2.97
N GLY A 205 8.52 -14.90 2.42
CA GLY A 205 8.76 -15.50 1.12
C GLY A 205 10.22 -15.30 0.71
N SER A 206 10.86 -16.34 0.21
CA SER A 206 12.27 -16.30 -0.16
C SER A 206 12.51 -15.64 -1.53
N ASN A 207 11.50 -15.64 -2.40
CA ASN A 207 11.58 -15.10 -3.75
C ASN A 207 10.80 -13.78 -3.93
N THR A 208 9.81 -13.54 -3.06
CA THR A 208 8.90 -12.39 -3.19
C THR A 208 9.28 -11.24 -2.28
N LEU A 209 9.81 -11.54 -1.09
CA LEU A 209 10.21 -10.54 -0.11
C LEU A 209 11.64 -10.08 -0.37
N ASP A 210 11.89 -8.76 -0.26
CA ASP A 210 13.22 -8.20 -0.47
C ASP A 210 14.01 -8.03 0.81
N ILE A 211 13.37 -7.52 1.87
CA ILE A 211 14.06 -7.19 3.11
C ILE A 211 13.13 -7.24 4.32
N TYR A 212 13.70 -7.55 5.49
CA TYR A 212 13.10 -7.30 6.79
C TYR A 212 13.64 -6.00 7.37
N ALA A 213 12.76 -5.15 7.87
CA ALA A 213 13.12 -3.90 8.54
C ALA A 213 12.55 -3.86 9.96
N PRO A 214 13.16 -3.14 10.91
CA PRO A 214 12.63 -2.98 12.25
C PRO A 214 11.19 -2.47 12.23
N GLY A 215 10.27 -3.23 12.81
CA GLY A 215 8.82 -2.94 12.80
C GLY A 215 8.15 -3.13 14.15
N THR A 216 8.91 -3.38 15.23
CA THR A 216 8.39 -3.49 16.59
C THR A 216 8.94 -2.40 17.50
N ASP A 217 8.12 -1.91 18.42
CA ASP A 217 8.50 -0.88 19.39
C ASP A 217 9.07 0.39 18.73
N ILE A 218 8.52 0.79 17.60
CA ILE A 218 8.96 1.97 16.88
C ILE A 218 8.34 3.21 17.50
N TYR A 219 9.20 4.11 17.96
CA TYR A 219 8.82 5.41 18.46
C TYR A 219 8.73 6.44 17.34
N SER A 220 7.64 7.19 17.27
CA SER A 220 7.41 8.20 16.25
C SER A 220 6.47 9.31 16.70
N ALA A 221 6.28 10.32 15.85
CA ALA A 221 5.26 11.33 16.04
C ALA A 221 3.85 10.71 16.01
N TYR A 222 2.95 11.23 16.84
CA TYR A 222 1.56 10.81 16.92
C TYR A 222 0.65 12.04 17.16
N MET A 223 -0.61 11.98 16.70
CA MET A 223 -1.64 12.98 16.99
C MET A 223 -2.27 12.71 18.33
#